data_3f5e6ad11b859e18559ad2b05c8521fb
#
_entry.id   3f5e6ad11b859e18559ad2b05c8521fb
#
_cell.length_a   1.000
_cell.length_b   1.000
_cell.length_c   1.000
_cell.angle_alpha   90.00
_cell.angle_beta   90.00
_cell.angle_gamma   90.00
#
_symmetry.space_group_name_H-M   'P 1'
#
loop_
_entity.id
_entity.type
_entity.pdbx_description
1 polymer ?
#
loop_
_entity_poly.entity_id
_entity_poly.type
_entity_poly.pdbx_seq_one_letter_code
_entity_poly.pdbx_strand_id
1 'polypeptide(L)'
;RLFAMRTRNSIGRIVSNRQDLSFEQLRIYYDERGKRLNDNFKRTLELLTDDGKYNYVAYLLADENGNSIKVAKYSSLDRCDLVENNEYGYCSLIKATKSVLSKLDIENKVAATITPMERIETPLWNKVALREAVINAIVHNDYSFEVPPKFEIFPDRLEITSAGRLPESLTREEFFNGISIPRNKELMRIYRDVELVESLGSGIPRILRAYGEDCFKFTDNFIRITLPISVQDGTQSAPSEQVDVQVSVQVKMLIHSISSKELSVDEILAVYKLLYKQEYKSKWYFKKHTIQPALLEGYVEMIYPDKPNHPKQKYRLTAKGIALKNSL
;
A
#
# COMPACT_ATOMS: atom_id res chain seq x y z
N ARG A 1 -2.48 -30.26 16.75
CA ARG A 1 -2.02 -30.33 15.34
C ARG A 1 -1.94 -28.94 14.68
N LEU A 2 -2.94 -28.07 14.81
CA LEU A 2 -2.92 -26.70 14.25
C LEU A 2 -1.81 -25.82 14.83
N PHE A 3 -1.52 -25.92 16.13
CA PHE A 3 -0.42 -25.21 16.77
C PHE A 3 0.97 -25.64 16.26
N ALA A 4 1.14 -26.95 16.00
CA ALA A 4 2.38 -27.49 15.48
C ALA A 4 2.64 -27.09 14.02
N MET A 5 1.60 -26.88 13.21
CA MET A 5 1.74 -26.38 11.82
C MET A 5 2.07 -24.90 11.76
N ARG A 6 1.51 -24.05 12.65
CA ARG A 6 1.83 -22.60 12.75
C ARG A 6 3.29 -22.33 13.10
N THR A 7 3.89 -23.22 13.86
CA THR A 7 5.27 -23.04 14.33
C THR A 7 6.33 -23.68 13.42
N ARG A 8 5.92 -24.51 12.47
CA ARG A 8 6.88 -25.21 11.57
C ARG A 8 7.62 -24.30 10.61
N ASN A 9 7.03 -23.16 10.23
CA ASN A 9 7.57 -22.26 9.22
C ASN A 9 8.07 -20.91 9.79
N SER A 10 8.20 -20.78 11.12
CA SER A 10 8.78 -19.56 11.69
C SER A 10 10.28 -19.51 11.45
N ILE A 11 10.78 -18.42 10.84
CA ILE A 11 12.22 -18.18 10.67
C ILE A 11 12.97 -18.09 12.01
N GLY A 12 12.26 -17.85 13.12
CA GLY A 12 12.80 -17.92 14.48
C GLY A 12 13.23 -19.33 14.92
N ARG A 13 12.83 -20.38 14.19
CA ARG A 13 13.26 -21.78 14.44
C ARG A 13 14.32 -22.29 13.46
N ILE A 14 14.58 -21.55 12.40
CA ILE A 14 15.60 -21.89 11.41
C ILE A 14 16.95 -21.44 11.98
N VAL A 15 17.87 -22.38 12.16
CA VAL A 15 19.24 -22.07 12.60
C VAL A 15 19.94 -21.27 11.52
N SER A 16 20.57 -20.15 11.89
CA SER A 16 21.40 -19.37 10.98
C SER A 16 22.66 -20.14 10.61
N ASN A 17 23.05 -20.06 9.35
CA ASN A 17 24.34 -20.61 8.88
C ASN A 17 25.54 -19.87 9.49
N ARG A 18 25.36 -18.61 9.95
CA ARG A 18 26.35 -17.80 10.64
C ARG A 18 26.03 -17.74 12.13
N GLN A 19 27.05 -17.99 12.96
CA GLN A 19 26.97 -17.96 14.41
C GLN A 19 27.88 -16.88 15.02
N ASP A 20 28.61 -16.13 14.19
CA ASP A 20 29.53 -15.03 14.52
C ASP A 20 28.85 -13.66 14.39
N LEU A 21 27.59 -13.55 14.84
CA LEU A 21 26.76 -12.36 14.63
C LEU A 21 27.02 -11.27 15.69
N SER A 22 27.11 -10.02 15.24
CA SER A 22 27.13 -8.80 16.07
C SER A 22 25.84 -7.99 15.88
N PHE A 23 25.51 -7.12 16.85
CA PHE A 23 24.23 -6.42 16.93
C PHE A 23 24.37 -4.97 17.40
N GLU A 24 25.43 -4.28 17.03
CA GLU A 24 25.67 -2.90 17.45
C GLU A 24 24.61 -1.95 16.84
N GLN A 25 24.22 -2.14 15.58
CA GLN A 25 23.15 -1.37 14.95
C GLN A 25 21.81 -1.59 15.67
N LEU A 26 21.50 -2.82 16.08
CA LEU A 26 20.29 -3.10 16.83
C LEU A 26 20.30 -2.38 18.18
N ARG A 27 21.42 -2.38 18.90
CA ARG A 27 21.60 -1.66 20.17
C ARG A 27 21.38 -0.17 19.99
N ILE A 28 21.96 0.45 18.97
CA ILE A 28 21.80 1.88 18.65
C ILE A 28 20.31 2.21 18.45
N TYR A 29 19.56 1.41 17.68
CA TYR A 29 18.14 1.69 17.45
C TYR A 29 17.27 1.53 18.70
N TYR A 30 17.61 0.64 19.61
CA TYR A 30 16.92 0.53 20.90
C TYR A 30 17.27 1.71 21.81
N ASP A 31 18.55 2.11 21.86
CA ASP A 31 19.00 3.27 22.65
C ASP A 31 18.38 4.58 22.15
N GLU A 32 18.22 4.78 20.84
CA GLU A 32 17.49 5.91 20.24
C GLU A 32 16.05 6.04 20.78
N ARG A 33 15.46 4.94 21.26
CA ARG A 33 14.11 4.89 21.84
C ARG A 33 14.11 4.86 23.37
N GLY A 34 15.24 5.09 23.98
CA GLY A 34 15.39 5.01 25.44
C GLY A 34 15.27 3.61 26.02
N LYS A 35 15.36 2.57 25.18
CA LYS A 35 15.25 1.16 25.54
C LYS A 35 16.62 0.52 25.45
N ARG A 36 17.26 0.27 26.60
CA ARG A 36 18.57 -0.40 26.61
C ARG A 36 18.43 -1.91 26.54
N LEU A 37 19.16 -2.51 25.61
CA LEU A 37 19.28 -3.95 25.53
C LEU A 37 20.30 -4.46 26.58
N ASN A 38 19.83 -5.30 27.49
CA ASN A 38 20.68 -5.97 28.50
C ASN A 38 21.44 -7.14 27.89
N ASP A 39 22.32 -7.79 28.66
CA ASP A 39 23.14 -8.91 28.17
C ASP A 39 22.29 -10.13 27.74
N ASN A 40 21.08 -10.26 28.24
CA ASN A 40 20.17 -11.35 27.91
C ASN A 40 19.25 -11.03 26.71
N PHE A 41 19.45 -9.88 26.02
CA PHE A 41 18.56 -9.43 24.96
C PHE A 41 18.36 -10.48 23.85
N LYS A 42 19.36 -11.31 23.56
CA LYS A 42 19.31 -12.35 22.53
C LYS A 42 18.20 -13.37 22.83
N ARG A 43 18.01 -13.74 24.11
CA ARG A 43 16.92 -14.60 24.56
C ARG A 43 15.60 -13.85 24.63
N THR A 44 15.62 -12.64 25.20
CA THR A 44 14.44 -11.81 25.35
C THR A 44 13.79 -11.48 24.01
N LEU A 45 14.58 -11.23 22.97
CA LEU A 45 14.10 -10.93 21.61
C LEU A 45 13.92 -12.19 20.74
N GLU A 46 14.03 -13.39 21.33
CA GLU A 46 13.86 -14.67 20.63
C GLU A 46 14.80 -14.82 19.42
N LEU A 47 16.06 -14.36 19.55
CA LEU A 47 17.10 -14.46 18.49
C LEU A 47 17.84 -15.80 18.51
N LEU A 48 17.55 -16.66 19.48
CA LEU A 48 18.16 -17.97 19.62
C LEU A 48 17.12 -19.08 19.46
N THR A 49 17.55 -20.19 18.88
CA THR A 49 16.80 -21.45 18.88
C THR A 49 16.82 -22.10 20.27
N ASP A 50 16.03 -23.16 20.48
CA ASP A 50 15.99 -23.92 21.72
C ASP A 50 17.38 -24.47 22.10
N ASP A 51 18.21 -24.78 21.11
CA ASP A 51 19.60 -25.25 21.29
C ASP A 51 20.61 -24.12 21.56
N GLY A 52 20.14 -22.87 21.71
CA GLY A 52 20.97 -21.71 22.01
C GLY A 52 21.79 -21.17 20.82
N LYS A 53 21.51 -21.60 19.59
CA LYS A 53 22.14 -21.10 18.38
C LYS A 53 21.37 -19.89 17.83
N TYR A 54 22.08 -18.97 17.16
CA TYR A 54 21.41 -17.89 16.44
C TYR A 54 20.48 -18.44 15.37
N ASN A 55 19.26 -17.89 15.33
CA ASN A 55 18.27 -18.22 14.31
C ASN A 55 18.31 -17.25 13.13
N TYR A 56 17.44 -17.45 12.14
CA TYR A 56 17.44 -16.63 10.93
C TYR A 56 16.93 -15.18 11.19
N VAL A 57 16.14 -14.96 12.24
CA VAL A 57 15.78 -13.59 12.67
C VAL A 57 17.02 -12.84 13.15
N ALA A 58 17.87 -13.51 13.95
CA ALA A 58 19.14 -12.95 14.40
C ALA A 58 20.02 -12.58 13.20
N TYR A 59 20.11 -13.47 12.21
CA TYR A 59 20.86 -13.22 10.97
C TYR A 59 20.38 -11.96 10.24
N LEU A 60 19.08 -11.78 10.06
CA LEU A 60 18.51 -10.60 9.38
C LEU A 60 18.76 -9.30 10.17
N LEU A 61 18.89 -9.37 11.48
CA LEU A 61 19.09 -8.20 12.37
C LEU A 61 20.57 -7.92 12.68
N ALA A 62 21.47 -8.83 12.30
CA ALA A 62 22.90 -8.68 12.51
C ALA A 62 23.47 -7.49 11.73
N ASP A 63 24.57 -6.93 12.24
CA ASP A 63 25.27 -5.80 11.65
C ASP A 63 25.75 -6.10 10.21
N GLU A 64 26.08 -7.36 9.94
CA GLU A 64 26.46 -7.87 8.63
C GLU A 64 25.70 -9.15 8.31
N ASN A 65 25.03 -9.17 7.16
CA ASN A 65 24.32 -10.33 6.64
C ASN A 65 24.29 -10.32 5.10
N GLY A 66 23.79 -11.38 4.47
CA GLY A 66 23.68 -11.47 3.01
C GLY A 66 22.34 -11.00 2.44
N ASN A 67 21.44 -10.43 3.26
CA ASN A 67 20.15 -9.95 2.79
C ASN A 67 20.29 -8.56 2.16
N SER A 68 19.72 -8.38 0.95
CA SER A 68 19.77 -7.11 0.24
C SER A 68 18.43 -6.82 -0.40
N ILE A 69 17.87 -5.66 -0.08
CA ILE A 69 16.59 -5.15 -0.62
C ILE A 69 16.88 -4.31 -1.85
N LYS A 70 16.22 -4.61 -2.97
CA LYS A 70 16.41 -3.89 -4.24
C LYS A 70 15.35 -2.81 -4.44
N VAL A 71 15.83 -1.62 -4.84
CA VAL A 71 15.00 -0.51 -5.31
C VAL A 71 15.42 -0.18 -6.73
N ALA A 72 14.60 -0.57 -7.69
CA ALA A 72 14.83 -0.34 -9.11
C ALA A 72 13.98 0.81 -9.61
N LYS A 73 14.49 1.59 -10.58
CA LYS A 73 13.76 2.65 -11.25
C LYS A 73 13.84 2.46 -12.75
N TYR A 74 12.70 2.55 -13.41
CA TYR A 74 12.54 2.39 -14.85
C TYR A 74 12.09 3.70 -15.51
N SER A 75 12.51 3.95 -16.74
CA SER A 75 12.06 5.09 -17.55
C SER A 75 10.83 4.75 -18.40
N SER A 76 10.53 3.47 -18.60
CA SER A 76 9.37 2.97 -19.32
C SER A 76 8.31 2.39 -18.38
N LEU A 77 7.12 2.10 -18.91
CA LEU A 77 6.02 1.49 -18.16
C LEU A 77 6.21 -0.01 -17.89
N ASP A 78 7.21 -0.60 -18.52
CA ASP A 78 7.64 -1.99 -18.34
C ASP A 78 9.02 -2.06 -17.65
N ARG A 79 9.59 -3.27 -17.52
CA ARG A 79 10.89 -3.51 -16.88
C ARG A 79 12.08 -3.52 -17.85
N CYS A 80 11.92 -2.97 -19.05
CA CYS A 80 12.97 -3.04 -20.08
C CYS A 80 14.05 -1.97 -19.87
N ASP A 81 13.65 -0.75 -19.53
CA ASP A 81 14.56 0.40 -19.48
C ASP A 81 14.90 0.77 -18.03
N LEU A 82 15.87 0.05 -17.47
CA LEU A 82 16.34 0.28 -16.11
C LEU A 82 17.23 1.53 -16.04
N VAL A 83 16.85 2.49 -15.18
CA VAL A 83 17.60 3.74 -14.95
C VAL A 83 18.48 3.64 -13.71
N GLU A 84 17.93 3.07 -12.62
CA GLU A 84 18.65 2.90 -11.36
C GLU A 84 18.36 1.50 -10.78
N ASN A 85 19.40 0.90 -10.20
CA ASN A 85 19.28 -0.34 -9.44
C ASN A 85 20.09 -0.18 -8.15
N ASN A 86 19.42 0.24 -7.09
CA ASN A 86 20.04 0.44 -5.79
C ASN A 86 19.79 -0.78 -4.89
N GLU A 87 20.80 -1.15 -4.12
CA GLU A 87 20.72 -2.20 -3.12
C GLU A 87 20.87 -1.64 -1.72
N TYR A 88 19.95 -1.99 -0.83
CA TYR A 88 19.94 -1.62 0.57
C TYR A 88 19.96 -2.88 1.41
N GLY A 89 21.11 -3.22 1.92
CA GLY A 89 21.28 -4.48 2.64
C GLY A 89 22.69 -4.68 3.13
N TYR A 90 23.09 -5.93 3.28
CA TYR A 90 24.34 -6.36 3.87
C TYR A 90 24.55 -5.81 5.27
N CYS A 91 23.48 -5.42 5.94
CA CYS A 91 23.44 -4.79 7.26
C CYS A 91 22.13 -5.16 7.96
N SER A 92 21.94 -4.70 9.21
CA SER A 92 20.70 -4.94 9.96
C SER A 92 19.47 -4.58 9.11
N LEU A 93 18.47 -5.45 9.10
CA LEU A 93 17.21 -5.25 8.36
C LEU A 93 16.51 -3.94 8.75
N ILE A 94 16.66 -3.48 10.01
CA ILE A 94 16.15 -2.18 10.46
C ILE A 94 16.84 -1.04 9.69
N LYS A 95 18.16 -1.09 9.55
CA LYS A 95 18.93 -0.10 8.79
C LYS A 95 18.54 -0.13 7.32
N ALA A 96 18.47 -1.32 6.72
CA ALA A 96 18.01 -1.48 5.34
C ALA A 96 16.62 -0.89 5.13
N THR A 97 15.66 -1.13 6.05
CA THR A 97 14.31 -0.57 6.00
C THR A 97 14.32 0.95 6.04
N LYS A 98 15.09 1.55 6.97
CA LYS A 98 15.20 3.02 7.06
C LYS A 98 15.80 3.61 5.78
N SER A 99 16.79 2.94 5.18
CA SER A 99 17.41 3.38 3.92
C SER A 99 16.45 3.30 2.73
N VAL A 100 15.65 2.23 2.62
CA VAL A 100 14.60 2.10 1.60
C VAL A 100 13.55 3.20 1.76
N LEU A 101 13.07 3.45 3.00
CA LEU A 101 12.12 4.52 3.27
C LEU A 101 12.68 5.89 2.88
N SER A 102 13.95 6.19 3.21
CA SER A 102 14.63 7.43 2.83
C SER A 102 14.77 7.57 1.31
N LYS A 103 15.13 6.50 0.60
CA LYS A 103 15.20 6.51 -0.88
C LYS A 103 13.83 6.80 -1.49
N LEU A 104 12.79 6.13 -1.01
CA LEU A 104 11.43 6.32 -1.54
C LEU A 104 10.85 7.69 -1.17
N ASP A 105 11.22 8.28 -0.02
CA ASP A 105 10.83 9.66 0.32
C ASP A 105 11.50 10.68 -0.61
N ILE A 106 12.78 10.48 -0.98
CA ILE A 106 13.48 11.30 -1.98
C ILE A 106 12.81 11.20 -3.37
N GLU A 107 12.38 9.99 -3.76
CA GLU A 107 11.67 9.76 -5.03
C GLU A 107 10.23 10.29 -5.00
N ASN A 108 9.62 10.39 -3.83
CA ASN A 108 8.28 10.90 -3.61
C ASN A 108 8.23 12.43 -3.75
N LYS A 109 8.66 12.91 -4.91
CA LYS A 109 8.75 14.34 -5.22
C LYS A 109 7.37 14.98 -5.13
N VAL A 110 7.39 16.25 -4.77
CA VAL A 110 6.18 17.05 -4.68
C VAL A 110 5.92 17.71 -6.03
N ALA A 111 4.78 17.37 -6.65
CA ALA A 111 4.27 18.14 -7.77
C ALA A 111 3.66 19.44 -7.24
N ALA A 112 4.08 20.58 -7.79
CA ALA A 112 3.55 21.88 -7.40
C ALA A 112 2.59 22.39 -8.48
N THR A 113 1.32 22.59 -8.12
CA THR A 113 0.33 23.26 -8.95
C THR A 113 0.15 24.69 -8.43
N ILE A 114 0.44 25.69 -9.30
CA ILE A 114 0.25 27.08 -8.97
C ILE A 114 -1.15 27.50 -9.42
N THR A 115 -2.00 27.83 -8.46
CA THR A 115 -3.30 28.45 -8.72
C THR A 115 -3.18 29.97 -8.57
N PRO A 116 -4.14 30.77 -9.04
CA PRO A 116 -4.10 32.23 -8.83
C PRO A 116 -4.07 32.67 -7.36
N MET A 117 -4.44 31.80 -6.43
CA MET A 117 -4.55 32.11 -4.99
C MET A 117 -3.47 31.42 -4.14
N GLU A 118 -2.98 30.24 -4.55
CA GLU A 118 -2.04 29.47 -3.72
C GLU A 118 -1.21 28.47 -4.54
N ARG A 119 -0.08 28.06 -3.97
CA ARG A 119 0.73 26.94 -4.46
C ARG A 119 0.34 25.68 -3.70
N ILE A 120 -0.24 24.71 -4.43
CA ILE A 120 -0.61 23.40 -3.87
C ILE A 120 0.52 22.41 -4.16
N GLU A 121 1.06 21.82 -3.12
CA GLU A 121 2.11 20.81 -3.22
C GLU A 121 1.52 19.42 -2.93
N THR A 122 1.61 18.51 -3.89
CA THR A 122 1.11 17.14 -3.75
C THR A 122 2.24 16.13 -3.97
N PRO A 123 2.52 15.25 -3.01
CA PRO A 123 3.50 14.18 -3.22
C PRO A 123 2.98 13.18 -4.25
N LEU A 124 3.89 12.53 -4.98
CA LEU A 124 3.55 11.50 -5.98
C LEU A 124 2.75 10.36 -5.35
N TRP A 125 3.12 9.94 -4.14
CA TRP A 125 2.43 8.90 -3.38
C TRP A 125 2.03 9.43 -2.00
N ASN A 126 0.89 8.96 -1.48
CA ASN A 126 0.50 9.26 -0.11
C ASN A 126 1.57 8.78 0.87
N LYS A 127 2.18 9.70 1.62
CA LYS A 127 3.33 9.40 2.49
C LYS A 127 3.04 8.34 3.55
N VAL A 128 1.84 8.37 4.12
CA VAL A 128 1.44 7.42 5.16
C VAL A 128 1.24 6.03 4.56
N ALA A 129 0.51 5.93 3.46
CA ALA A 129 0.27 4.65 2.77
C ALA A 129 1.57 4.04 2.23
N LEU A 130 2.48 4.87 1.68
CA LEU A 130 3.79 4.45 1.22
C LEU A 130 4.61 3.82 2.36
N ARG A 131 4.71 4.52 3.49
CA ARG A 131 5.43 4.03 4.68
C ARG A 131 4.87 2.69 5.17
N GLU A 132 3.55 2.59 5.29
CA GLU A 132 2.88 1.37 5.71
C GLU A 132 3.11 0.21 4.72
N ALA A 133 3.03 0.47 3.41
CA ALA A 133 3.26 -0.53 2.38
C ALA A 133 4.70 -1.07 2.41
N VAL A 134 5.69 -0.19 2.56
CA VAL A 134 7.11 -0.57 2.66
C VAL A 134 7.36 -1.44 3.87
N ILE A 135 6.92 -1.00 5.04
CA ILE A 135 7.15 -1.72 6.30
C ILE A 135 6.43 -3.08 6.27
N ASN A 136 5.17 -3.11 5.83
CA ASN A 136 4.42 -4.36 5.72
C ASN A 136 5.10 -5.35 4.77
N ALA A 137 5.59 -4.89 3.62
CA ALA A 137 6.30 -5.75 2.67
C ALA A 137 7.56 -6.37 3.28
N ILE A 138 8.28 -5.63 4.14
CA ILE A 138 9.53 -6.12 4.77
C ILE A 138 9.21 -7.03 5.95
N VAL A 139 8.33 -6.62 6.87
CA VAL A 139 8.06 -7.38 8.10
C VAL A 139 7.28 -8.67 7.84
N HIS A 140 6.39 -8.66 6.85
CA HIS A 140 5.57 -9.83 6.48
C HIS A 140 6.16 -10.65 5.33
N ASN A 141 7.34 -10.29 4.80
CA ASN A 141 8.02 -11.09 3.77
C ASN A 141 8.27 -12.52 4.26
N ASP A 142 8.07 -13.48 3.39
CA ASP A 142 8.44 -14.86 3.67
C ASP A 142 9.92 -15.09 3.36
N TYR A 143 10.74 -14.90 4.36
CA TYR A 143 12.19 -15.05 4.24
C TYR A 143 12.64 -16.51 4.09
N SER A 144 11.77 -17.50 4.24
CA SER A 144 12.08 -18.90 3.97
C SER A 144 12.32 -19.18 2.47
N PHE A 145 11.85 -18.30 1.59
CA PHE A 145 12.16 -18.33 0.15
C PHE A 145 13.53 -17.73 -0.20
N GLU A 146 14.22 -17.11 0.77
CA GLU A 146 15.47 -16.37 0.55
C GLU A 146 15.36 -15.27 -0.52
N VAL A 147 14.13 -14.77 -0.75
CA VAL A 147 13.83 -13.69 -1.69
C VAL A 147 13.44 -12.45 -0.90
N PRO A 148 14.28 -11.41 -0.86
CA PRO A 148 13.93 -10.14 -0.22
C PRO A 148 12.77 -9.44 -0.96
N PRO A 149 12.02 -8.57 -0.27
CA PRO A 149 11.04 -7.72 -0.95
C PRO A 149 11.75 -6.79 -1.93
N LYS A 150 11.06 -6.40 -3.01
CA LYS A 150 11.57 -5.49 -4.02
C LYS A 150 10.63 -4.32 -4.24
N PHE A 151 11.21 -3.19 -4.60
CA PHE A 151 10.55 -1.92 -4.85
C PHE A 151 10.89 -1.46 -6.27
N GLU A 152 9.88 -1.23 -7.09
CA GLU A 152 10.05 -0.95 -8.51
C GLU A 152 9.29 0.35 -8.85
N ILE A 153 10.05 1.41 -9.17
CA ILE A 153 9.53 2.74 -9.50
C ILE A 153 9.38 2.84 -11.00
N PHE A 154 8.17 3.10 -11.46
CA PHE A 154 7.81 3.36 -12.85
C PHE A 154 7.36 4.82 -13.02
N PRO A 155 7.29 5.34 -14.27
CA PRO A 155 6.82 6.71 -14.51
C PRO A 155 5.41 7.01 -13.98
N ASP A 156 4.56 5.99 -13.88
CA ASP A 156 3.15 6.09 -13.50
C ASP A 156 2.79 5.49 -12.14
N ARG A 157 3.70 4.68 -11.54
CA ARG A 157 3.40 3.94 -10.32
C ARG A 157 4.66 3.48 -9.57
N LEU A 158 4.46 3.08 -8.32
CA LEU A 158 5.40 2.27 -7.54
C LEU A 158 4.81 0.87 -7.33
N GLU A 159 5.55 -0.18 -7.66
CA GLU A 159 5.23 -1.56 -7.33
C GLU A 159 6.08 -2.06 -6.17
N ILE A 160 5.44 -2.60 -5.14
CA ILE A 160 6.08 -3.20 -3.97
C ILE A 160 5.70 -4.68 -3.95
N THR A 161 6.68 -5.57 -4.06
CA THR A 161 6.44 -7.02 -4.10
C THR A 161 7.15 -7.70 -2.93
N SER A 162 6.42 -8.46 -2.14
CA SER A 162 6.93 -9.32 -1.06
C SER A 162 6.65 -10.78 -1.35
N ALA A 163 7.57 -11.67 -0.93
CA ALA A 163 7.39 -13.11 -1.01
C ALA A 163 6.37 -13.61 0.02
N GLY A 164 5.65 -14.65 -0.34
CA GLY A 164 4.63 -15.31 0.48
C GLY A 164 3.21 -14.93 0.09
N ARG A 165 2.29 -15.87 0.28
CA ARG A 165 0.83 -15.70 0.13
C ARG A 165 0.20 -15.22 1.42
N LEU A 166 -1.07 -14.85 1.39
CA LEU A 166 -1.83 -14.67 2.63
C LEU A 166 -1.76 -15.95 3.48
N PRO A 167 -1.61 -15.83 4.82
CA PRO A 167 -1.71 -16.99 5.70
C PRO A 167 -3.02 -17.75 5.46
N GLU A 168 -2.99 -19.08 5.50
CA GLU A 168 -4.20 -19.92 5.29
C GLU A 168 -5.32 -19.65 6.30
N SER A 169 -4.97 -19.09 7.46
CA SER A 169 -5.90 -18.71 8.52
C SER A 169 -6.45 -17.28 8.36
N LEU A 170 -6.20 -16.60 7.24
CA LEU A 170 -6.62 -15.21 7.01
C LEU A 170 -7.28 -15.11 5.62
N THR A 171 -8.55 -14.75 5.59
CA THR A 171 -9.25 -14.45 4.35
C THR A 171 -8.90 -13.08 3.81
N ARG A 172 -9.17 -12.81 2.53
CA ARG A 172 -8.96 -11.47 1.94
C ARG A 172 -9.83 -10.41 2.62
N GLU A 173 -11.05 -10.77 2.98
CA GLU A 173 -11.97 -9.88 3.68
C GLU A 173 -11.43 -9.48 5.06
N GLU A 174 -10.96 -10.46 5.84
CA GLU A 174 -10.33 -10.21 7.15
C GLU A 174 -9.06 -9.35 7.02
N PHE A 175 -8.24 -9.61 5.98
CA PHE A 175 -7.06 -8.80 5.67
C PHE A 175 -7.43 -7.34 5.40
N PHE A 176 -8.44 -7.10 4.55
CA PHE A 176 -8.90 -5.75 4.24
C PHE A 176 -9.61 -5.06 5.41
N ASN A 177 -10.21 -5.83 6.32
CA ASN A 177 -10.73 -5.34 7.59
C ASN A 177 -9.64 -5.01 8.63
N GLY A 178 -8.35 -5.16 8.27
CA GLY A 178 -7.21 -4.82 9.13
C GLY A 178 -6.83 -5.90 10.14
N ILE A 179 -7.36 -7.12 10.00
CA ILE A 179 -6.91 -8.25 10.81
C ILE A 179 -5.50 -8.62 10.35
N SER A 180 -4.56 -8.59 11.29
CA SER A 180 -3.15 -8.87 11.02
C SER A 180 -2.69 -10.12 11.76
N ILE A 181 -2.17 -11.08 11.00
CA ILE A 181 -1.45 -12.23 11.53
C ILE A 181 0.01 -12.08 11.10
N PRO A 182 0.92 -11.72 12.02
CA PRO A 182 2.32 -11.52 11.64
C PRO A 182 2.96 -12.84 11.25
N ARG A 183 3.54 -12.87 10.03
CA ARG A 183 4.33 -14.02 9.56
C ARG A 183 5.59 -14.19 10.41
N ASN A 184 6.27 -13.09 10.68
CA ASN A 184 7.49 -13.01 11.45
C ASN A 184 7.23 -12.26 12.77
N LYS A 185 6.71 -12.97 13.78
CA LYS A 185 6.28 -12.36 15.06
C LYS A 185 7.44 -11.68 15.79
N GLU A 186 8.65 -12.23 15.68
CA GLU A 186 9.87 -11.70 16.31
C GLU A 186 10.27 -10.38 15.66
N LEU A 187 10.29 -10.32 14.31
CA LEU A 187 10.54 -9.08 13.57
C LEU A 187 9.48 -8.03 13.87
N MET A 188 8.19 -8.41 13.85
CA MET A 188 7.09 -7.49 14.17
C MET A 188 7.24 -6.87 15.56
N ARG A 189 7.63 -7.68 16.56
CA ARG A 189 7.89 -7.21 17.92
C ARG A 189 9.04 -6.19 17.94
N ILE A 190 10.17 -6.52 17.31
CA ILE A 190 11.35 -5.66 17.27
C ILE A 190 11.07 -4.35 16.53
N TYR A 191 10.37 -4.41 15.39
CA TYR A 191 9.97 -3.21 14.65
C TYR A 191 9.02 -2.31 15.45
N ARG A 192 8.16 -2.89 16.31
CA ARG A 192 7.33 -2.16 17.26
C ARG A 192 8.17 -1.52 18.36
N ASP A 193 9.13 -2.25 18.90
CA ASP A 193 10.02 -1.74 19.95
C ASP A 193 10.81 -0.52 19.49
N VAL A 194 11.25 -0.49 18.23
CA VAL A 194 11.95 0.64 17.61
C VAL A 194 11.01 1.65 16.92
N GLU A 195 9.69 1.54 17.18
CA GLU A 195 8.63 2.47 16.69
C GLU A 195 8.54 2.58 15.15
N LEU A 196 8.95 1.56 14.44
CA LEU A 196 8.70 1.46 13.01
C LEU A 196 7.27 0.97 12.70
N VAL A 197 6.64 0.22 13.61
CA VAL A 197 5.28 -0.33 13.48
C VAL A 197 4.42 0.11 14.65
N GLU A 198 3.14 0.43 14.37
CA GLU A 198 2.14 0.67 15.41
C GLU A 198 1.43 -0.63 15.86
N SER A 199 0.90 -0.63 17.07
CA SER A 199 0.37 -1.86 17.73
C SER A 199 -1.00 -2.32 17.23
N LEU A 200 -1.74 -1.56 16.40
CA LEU A 200 -3.19 -1.70 16.24
C LEU A 200 -3.67 -2.19 14.85
N GLY A 201 -2.83 -2.77 14.00
CA GLY A 201 -3.26 -3.26 12.68
C GLY A 201 -3.78 -2.17 11.73
N SER A 202 -3.42 -0.91 11.97
CA SER A 202 -3.91 0.25 11.22
C SER A 202 -3.27 0.41 9.83
N GLY A 203 -2.23 -0.36 9.52
CA GLY A 203 -1.45 -0.22 8.28
C GLY A 203 -2.27 -0.46 7.02
N ILE A 204 -2.94 -1.61 6.90
CA ILE A 204 -3.78 -1.94 5.74
C ILE A 204 -4.93 -0.94 5.56
N PRO A 205 -5.74 -0.60 6.59
CA PRO A 205 -6.76 0.45 6.47
C PRO A 205 -6.23 1.81 5.99
N ARG A 206 -4.99 2.19 6.32
CA ARG A 206 -4.37 3.44 5.85
C ARG A 206 -4.04 3.38 4.35
N ILE A 207 -3.53 2.24 3.87
CA ILE A 207 -3.28 2.01 2.44
C ILE A 207 -4.61 2.02 1.68
N LEU A 208 -5.61 1.29 2.16
CA LEU A 208 -6.94 1.22 1.55
C LEU A 208 -7.64 2.58 1.47
N ARG A 209 -7.47 3.43 2.48
CA ARG A 209 -8.03 4.79 2.47
C ARG A 209 -7.47 5.63 1.33
N ALA A 210 -6.20 5.42 0.97
CA ALA A 210 -5.52 6.19 -0.06
C ALA A 210 -5.71 5.61 -1.46
N TYR A 211 -5.75 4.27 -1.60
CA TYR A 211 -5.65 3.61 -2.90
C TYR A 211 -6.74 2.55 -3.18
N GLY A 212 -7.57 2.19 -2.18
CA GLY A 212 -8.57 1.13 -2.33
C GLY A 212 -7.97 -0.28 -2.32
N GLU A 213 -8.83 -1.29 -2.52
CA GLU A 213 -8.44 -2.71 -2.50
C GLU A 213 -7.70 -3.14 -3.77
N ASP A 214 -7.98 -2.48 -4.89
CA ASP A 214 -7.43 -2.79 -6.21
C ASP A 214 -5.90 -2.59 -6.28
N CYS A 215 -5.32 -1.83 -5.33
CA CYS A 215 -3.87 -1.70 -5.23
C CYS A 215 -3.18 -3.00 -4.80
N PHE A 216 -3.91 -4.00 -4.25
CA PHE A 216 -3.38 -5.27 -3.81
C PHE A 216 -3.59 -6.38 -4.86
N LYS A 217 -2.53 -7.04 -5.24
CA LYS A 217 -2.56 -8.25 -6.07
C LYS A 217 -1.97 -9.42 -5.30
N PHE A 218 -2.79 -10.44 -5.08
CA PHE A 218 -2.39 -11.68 -4.41
C PHE A 218 -2.15 -12.78 -5.45
N THR A 219 -1.02 -13.46 -5.33
CA THR A 219 -0.70 -14.68 -6.08
C THR A 219 -0.38 -15.80 -5.11
N ASP A 220 -0.12 -17.00 -5.62
CA ASP A 220 0.22 -18.15 -4.78
C ASP A 220 1.51 -17.96 -3.97
N ASN A 221 2.45 -17.15 -4.47
CA ASN A 221 3.77 -17.01 -3.86
C ASN A 221 4.15 -15.56 -3.52
N PHE A 222 3.36 -14.57 -3.97
CA PHE A 222 3.71 -13.15 -3.78
C PHE A 222 2.48 -12.30 -3.50
N ILE A 223 2.70 -11.24 -2.72
CA ILE A 223 1.76 -10.13 -2.57
C ILE A 223 2.41 -8.91 -3.21
N ARG A 224 1.68 -8.26 -4.13
CA ARG A 224 2.11 -7.01 -4.75
C ARG A 224 1.16 -5.89 -4.37
N ILE A 225 1.74 -4.75 -3.99
CA ILE A 225 1.04 -3.49 -3.79
C ILE A 225 1.45 -2.54 -4.91
N THR A 226 0.49 -1.98 -5.62
CA THR A 226 0.71 -0.99 -6.68
C THR A 226 0.16 0.35 -6.22
N LEU A 227 1.04 1.35 -6.09
CA LEU A 227 0.68 2.71 -5.73
C LEU A 227 0.81 3.59 -6.98
N PRO A 228 -0.29 3.94 -7.65
CA PRO A 228 -0.26 4.86 -8.78
C PRO A 228 0.19 6.25 -8.35
N ILE A 229 0.83 6.99 -9.25
CA ILE A 229 1.17 8.39 -9.04
C ILE A 229 -0.10 9.21 -9.02
N SER A 230 -0.25 10.07 -8.00
CA SER A 230 -1.33 11.04 -7.93
C SER A 230 -1.07 12.17 -8.94
N VAL A 231 -1.50 12.01 -10.18
CA VAL A 231 -1.45 13.08 -11.18
C VAL A 231 -2.57 14.06 -10.88
N GLN A 232 -2.24 15.24 -10.40
CA GLN A 232 -3.13 16.38 -10.55
C GLN A 232 -2.90 16.94 -11.96
N ASP A 233 -3.90 16.80 -12.82
CA ASP A 233 -3.91 17.35 -14.16
C ASP A 233 -3.66 18.86 -14.13
N GLY A 234 -2.49 19.25 -14.59
CA GLY A 234 -2.09 20.63 -14.78
C GLY A 234 -0.99 20.77 -15.81
N THR A 235 -1.18 20.20 -17.00
CA THR A 235 -0.53 20.66 -18.25
C THR A 235 -1.19 19.97 -19.44
N GLN A 236 -1.91 20.76 -20.23
CA GLN A 236 -2.26 20.41 -21.60
C GLN A 236 -0.97 20.25 -22.41
N SER A 237 -0.72 19.07 -22.91
CA SER A 237 0.11 18.84 -24.08
C SER A 237 -0.68 17.99 -25.07
N ALA A 238 -0.65 18.43 -26.32
CA ALA A 238 -1.48 18.08 -27.45
C ALA A 238 -1.58 16.56 -27.78
N PRO A 239 -2.61 16.15 -28.53
CA PRO A 239 -3.07 14.77 -28.62
C PRO A 239 -2.21 13.92 -29.54
N SER A 240 -1.72 12.80 -29.05
CA SER A 240 -1.36 11.65 -29.85
C SER A 240 -2.07 10.41 -29.32
N GLU A 241 -3.02 9.96 -30.10
CA GLU A 241 -3.61 8.63 -30.24
C GLU A 241 -3.79 7.73 -29.01
N GLN A 242 -5.08 7.51 -28.71
CA GLN A 242 -5.71 6.34 -28.07
C GLN A 242 -4.97 5.71 -26.88
N VAL A 243 -5.19 6.26 -25.68
CA VAL A 243 -5.12 5.54 -24.42
C VAL A 243 -6.54 5.37 -23.91
N ASP A 244 -7.00 4.14 -23.88
CA ASP A 244 -8.23 3.71 -23.22
C ASP A 244 -8.15 4.10 -21.74
N VAL A 245 -8.76 5.22 -21.37
CA VAL A 245 -8.93 5.64 -19.97
C VAL A 245 -9.86 4.62 -19.33
N GLN A 246 -9.32 3.69 -18.57
CA GLN A 246 -10.11 2.74 -17.80
C GLN A 246 -10.91 3.49 -16.71
N VAL A 247 -12.10 3.92 -17.10
CA VAL A 247 -13.10 4.45 -16.18
C VAL A 247 -13.38 3.41 -15.10
N SER A 248 -13.31 3.81 -13.83
CA SER A 248 -13.52 2.89 -12.71
C SER A 248 -14.86 2.17 -12.83
N VAL A 249 -14.90 0.91 -12.43
CA VAL A 249 -16.13 0.10 -12.48
C VAL A 249 -17.29 0.80 -11.75
N GLN A 250 -17.02 1.47 -10.64
CA GLN A 250 -18.01 2.21 -9.86
C GLN A 250 -18.58 3.41 -10.62
N VAL A 251 -17.75 4.15 -11.37
CA VAL A 251 -18.20 5.26 -12.22
C VAL A 251 -19.01 4.74 -13.41
N LYS A 252 -18.61 3.63 -14.03
CA LYS A 252 -19.41 2.97 -15.09
C LYS A 252 -20.78 2.54 -14.58
N MET A 253 -20.82 1.91 -13.40
CA MET A 253 -22.06 1.50 -12.74
C MET A 253 -22.94 2.70 -12.40
N LEU A 254 -22.38 3.82 -11.93
CA LEU A 254 -23.09 5.05 -11.66
C LEU A 254 -23.70 5.66 -12.95
N ILE A 255 -22.90 5.77 -14.01
CA ILE A 255 -23.32 6.29 -15.31
C ILE A 255 -24.48 5.46 -15.87
N HIS A 256 -24.41 4.14 -15.75
CA HIS A 256 -25.49 3.25 -16.16
C HIS A 256 -26.76 3.45 -15.30
N SER A 257 -26.61 3.78 -14.01
CA SER A 257 -27.73 4.02 -13.10
C SER A 257 -28.42 5.38 -13.31
N ILE A 258 -27.71 6.36 -13.92
CA ILE A 258 -28.30 7.67 -14.22
C ILE A 258 -28.94 7.60 -15.61
N SER A 259 -30.26 7.73 -15.65
CA SER A 259 -31.01 7.91 -16.91
C SER A 259 -30.77 9.33 -17.47
N SER A 260 -31.37 9.63 -18.62
CA SER A 260 -31.31 10.98 -19.24
C SER A 260 -32.06 12.09 -18.43
N LYS A 261 -32.51 11.78 -17.21
CA LYS A 261 -33.21 12.71 -16.31
C LYS A 261 -32.30 13.16 -15.17
N GLU A 262 -32.65 14.33 -14.61
CA GLU A 262 -31.98 14.85 -13.40
C GLU A 262 -32.47 14.08 -12.17
N LEU A 263 -31.56 13.41 -11.47
CA LEU A 263 -31.86 12.57 -10.32
C LEU A 263 -31.20 13.11 -9.05
N SER A 264 -31.93 13.04 -7.94
CA SER A 264 -31.35 13.24 -6.60
C SER A 264 -30.45 12.08 -6.18
N VAL A 265 -29.66 12.27 -5.13
CA VAL A 265 -28.81 11.19 -4.58
C VAL A 265 -29.64 9.97 -4.17
N ASP A 266 -30.85 10.19 -3.62
CA ASP A 266 -31.70 9.08 -3.16
C ASP A 266 -32.24 8.26 -4.33
N GLU A 267 -32.67 8.94 -5.41
CA GLU A 267 -33.14 8.30 -6.63
C GLU A 267 -31.99 7.50 -7.31
N ILE A 268 -30.79 8.09 -7.41
CA ILE A 268 -29.63 7.41 -7.97
C ILE A 268 -29.29 6.18 -7.13
N LEU A 269 -29.25 6.30 -5.81
CA LEU A 269 -28.95 5.21 -4.89
C LEU A 269 -29.99 4.08 -4.97
N ALA A 270 -31.28 4.43 -5.13
CA ALA A 270 -32.34 3.44 -5.30
C ALA A 270 -32.17 2.62 -6.60
N VAL A 271 -31.88 3.30 -7.73
CA VAL A 271 -31.64 2.64 -9.02
C VAL A 271 -30.34 1.80 -8.94
N TYR A 272 -29.30 2.33 -8.34
CA TYR A 272 -28.03 1.63 -8.16
C TYR A 272 -28.19 0.34 -7.36
N LYS A 273 -28.92 0.37 -6.23
CA LYS A 273 -29.25 -0.81 -5.42
C LYS A 273 -30.06 -1.84 -6.19
N LEU A 274 -31.03 -1.38 -6.97
CA LEU A 274 -31.87 -2.26 -7.78
C LEU A 274 -31.07 -3.03 -8.85
N LEU A 275 -30.16 -2.31 -9.54
CA LEU A 275 -29.38 -2.88 -10.64
C LEU A 275 -28.26 -3.80 -10.16
N TYR A 276 -27.55 -3.44 -9.07
CA TYR A 276 -26.31 -4.09 -8.67
C TYR A 276 -26.40 -4.87 -7.35
N LYS A 277 -27.58 -4.85 -6.69
CA LYS A 277 -27.83 -5.51 -5.38
C LYS A 277 -26.79 -5.14 -4.31
N GLN A 278 -26.19 -3.95 -4.41
CA GLN A 278 -25.12 -3.48 -3.54
C GLN A 278 -25.69 -2.54 -2.49
N GLU A 279 -25.42 -2.84 -1.21
CA GLU A 279 -25.83 -1.98 -0.09
C GLU A 279 -24.69 -1.07 0.36
N TYR A 280 -25.00 0.21 0.55
CA TYR A 280 -24.08 1.20 1.07
C TYR A 280 -24.39 1.52 2.53
N LYS A 281 -23.34 1.60 3.36
CA LYS A 281 -23.43 1.90 4.81
C LYS A 281 -24.11 3.26 5.11
N SER A 282 -24.03 4.23 4.18
CA SER A 282 -24.71 5.52 4.30
C SER A 282 -24.76 6.27 2.96
N LYS A 283 -25.75 7.21 2.84
CA LYS A 283 -25.88 8.15 1.72
C LYS A 283 -24.62 9.01 1.53
N TRP A 284 -23.97 9.42 2.63
CA TRP A 284 -22.74 10.18 2.61
C TRP A 284 -21.59 9.38 1.97
N TYR A 285 -21.48 8.10 2.33
CA TYR A 285 -20.47 7.21 1.78
C TYR A 285 -20.64 7.00 0.26
N PHE A 286 -21.89 6.78 -0.19
CA PHE A 286 -22.21 6.67 -1.60
C PHE A 286 -21.87 7.96 -2.38
N LYS A 287 -22.25 9.13 -1.83
CA LYS A 287 -21.93 10.43 -2.44
C LYS A 287 -20.42 10.61 -2.58
N LYS A 288 -19.66 10.30 -1.53
CA LYS A 288 -18.20 10.49 -1.49
C LYS A 288 -17.44 9.53 -2.41
N HIS A 289 -17.85 8.28 -2.48
CA HIS A 289 -17.07 7.23 -3.16
C HIS A 289 -17.59 6.85 -4.56
N THR A 290 -18.77 7.32 -4.93
CA THR A 290 -19.37 6.99 -6.23
C THR A 290 -19.72 8.23 -7.04
N ILE A 291 -20.42 9.21 -6.45
CA ILE A 291 -20.84 10.42 -7.17
C ILE A 291 -19.67 11.40 -7.34
N GLN A 292 -18.89 11.63 -6.28
CA GLN A 292 -17.80 12.61 -6.29
C GLN A 292 -16.69 12.29 -7.31
N PRO A 293 -16.24 11.05 -7.47
CA PRO A 293 -15.31 10.69 -8.55
C PRO A 293 -15.87 11.00 -9.94
N ALA A 294 -17.13 10.64 -10.20
CA ALA A 294 -17.77 10.92 -11.49
C ALA A 294 -17.96 12.41 -11.79
N LEU A 295 -18.13 13.25 -10.74
CA LEU A 295 -18.13 14.71 -10.85
C LEU A 295 -16.75 15.25 -11.21
N LEU A 296 -15.70 14.76 -10.51
CA LEU A 296 -14.30 15.15 -10.74
C LEU A 296 -13.84 14.76 -12.14
N GLU A 297 -14.21 13.56 -12.59
CA GLU A 297 -13.90 13.07 -13.94
C GLU A 297 -14.78 13.69 -15.03
N GLY A 298 -15.76 14.53 -14.67
CA GLY A 298 -16.62 15.26 -15.60
C GLY A 298 -17.66 14.39 -16.33
N TYR A 299 -18.01 13.22 -15.81
CA TYR A 299 -19.08 12.36 -16.37
C TYR A 299 -20.48 12.76 -15.87
N VAL A 300 -20.51 13.36 -14.69
CA VAL A 300 -21.75 13.82 -14.02
C VAL A 300 -21.58 15.29 -13.65
N GLU A 301 -22.66 16.05 -13.65
CA GLU A 301 -22.66 17.44 -13.18
C GLU A 301 -23.78 17.69 -12.19
N MET A 302 -23.60 18.71 -11.35
CA MET A 302 -24.57 19.19 -10.38
C MET A 302 -25.51 20.22 -11.02
N ILE A 303 -26.80 20.17 -10.70
CA ILE A 303 -27.76 21.19 -11.16
C ILE A 303 -27.53 22.52 -10.44
N TYR A 304 -27.11 22.48 -9.17
CA TYR A 304 -26.76 23.67 -8.39
C TYR A 304 -25.27 23.62 -8.00
N PRO A 305 -24.34 23.94 -8.91
CA PRO A 305 -22.90 23.81 -8.65
C PRO A 305 -22.43 24.79 -7.56
N ASP A 306 -22.99 26.02 -7.52
CA ASP A 306 -22.62 27.04 -6.53
C ASP A 306 -23.14 26.73 -5.11
N LYS A 307 -24.05 25.76 -4.97
CA LYS A 307 -24.61 25.31 -3.70
C LYS A 307 -24.64 23.80 -3.59
N PRO A 308 -23.45 23.14 -3.39
CA PRO A 308 -23.34 21.68 -3.39
C PRO A 308 -24.24 20.95 -2.38
N ASN A 309 -24.63 21.63 -1.30
CA ASN A 309 -25.51 21.11 -0.24
C ASN A 309 -26.95 21.60 -0.36
N HIS A 310 -27.38 22.10 -1.54
CA HIS A 310 -28.73 22.55 -1.74
C HIS A 310 -29.74 21.43 -1.46
N PRO A 311 -30.86 21.65 -0.73
CA PRO A 311 -31.83 20.59 -0.40
C PRO A 311 -32.45 19.89 -1.61
N LYS A 312 -32.55 20.60 -2.74
CA LYS A 312 -33.06 20.09 -4.03
C LYS A 312 -31.93 19.76 -5.01
N GLN A 313 -30.70 19.45 -4.53
CA GLN A 313 -29.59 19.11 -5.42
C GLN A 313 -29.93 17.87 -6.22
N LYS A 314 -29.65 17.94 -7.53
CA LYS A 314 -29.79 16.84 -8.48
C LYS A 314 -28.51 16.73 -9.34
N TYR A 315 -28.36 15.60 -9.96
CA TYR A 315 -27.23 15.25 -10.79
C TYR A 315 -27.71 14.76 -12.16
N ARG A 316 -26.97 15.07 -13.21
CA ARG A 316 -27.23 14.58 -14.56
C ARG A 316 -25.91 14.18 -15.25
N LEU A 317 -26.02 13.39 -16.30
CA LEU A 317 -24.86 13.06 -17.14
C LEU A 317 -24.46 14.28 -17.99
N THR A 318 -23.17 14.50 -18.09
CA THR A 318 -22.59 15.43 -19.10
C THR A 318 -22.58 14.80 -20.49
N ALA A 319 -22.20 15.56 -21.52
CA ALA A 319 -21.98 15.00 -22.87
C ALA A 319 -20.96 13.85 -22.85
N LYS A 320 -19.88 13.97 -22.04
CA LYS A 320 -18.87 12.91 -21.83
C LYS A 320 -19.48 11.67 -21.16
N GLY A 321 -20.33 11.88 -20.17
CA GLY A 321 -21.03 10.78 -19.48
C GLY A 321 -22.01 10.04 -20.37
N ILE A 322 -22.74 10.76 -21.25
CA ILE A 322 -23.66 10.18 -22.24
C ILE A 322 -22.87 9.37 -23.30
N ALA A 323 -21.77 9.90 -23.79
CA ALA A 323 -20.92 9.20 -24.75
C ALA A 323 -20.39 7.87 -24.18
N LEU A 324 -19.89 7.91 -22.92
CA LEU A 324 -19.44 6.69 -22.23
C LEU A 324 -20.59 5.71 -22.00
N LYS A 325 -21.77 6.18 -21.61
CA LYS A 325 -22.96 5.32 -21.42
C LYS A 325 -23.34 4.57 -22.69
N ASN A 326 -23.22 5.21 -23.85
CA ASN A 326 -23.55 4.61 -25.14
C ASN A 326 -22.49 3.61 -25.63
N SER A 327 -21.29 3.61 -25.01
CA SER A 327 -20.18 2.70 -25.33
C SER A 327 -20.11 1.50 -24.36
N LEU A 328 -20.87 1.51 -23.26
CA LEU A 328 -20.97 0.43 -22.28
C LEU A 328 -22.06 -0.57 -22.64
#